data_9b83ff0e5b705a2ef18f56dfc59d08a1
#
_entry.id   9b83ff0e5b705a2ef18f56dfc59d08a1
#
_cell.length_a   1.000
_cell.length_b   1.000
_cell.length_c   1.000
_cell.angle_alpha   90.00
_cell.angle_beta   90.00
_cell.angle_gamma   90.00
#
_symmetry.space_group_name_H-M   'P 1'
#
loop_
_entity.id
_entity.type
_entity.pdbx_description
1 polymer ?
#
loop_
_entity_poly.entity_id
_entity_poly.type
_entity_poly.pdbx_seq_one_letter_code
_entity_poly.pdbx_strand_id
1 'polypeptide(L)'
;MALHNQLLVNGYSINPIKIEKDAIDWMTDLVNSIDMKIIQGPYASYVSKEGNRGLTCVVMIETSHIALHIWDEPSPGEIQFDLYTCGELNIDLVLKKLENGLGLFDYKYIVLERETGFNVLNINGKDQTK
;
A
#
# COMPACT_ATOMS: atom_id res chain seq x y z
N MET A 1 -22.36 3.57 9.75
CA MET A 1 -21.21 4.29 10.28
C MET A 1 -19.96 3.79 9.59
N ALA A 2 -19.14 4.70 9.09
CA ALA A 2 -17.89 4.32 8.43
C ALA A 2 -16.88 3.85 9.48
N LEU A 3 -16.15 2.77 9.19
CA LEU A 3 -15.08 2.28 10.03
C LEU A 3 -13.76 2.79 9.48
N HIS A 4 -12.90 3.30 10.34
CA HIS A 4 -11.59 3.79 9.96
C HIS A 4 -10.57 2.65 10.08
N ASN A 5 -10.30 1.99 8.98
CA ASN A 5 -9.40 0.84 8.93
C ASN A 5 -8.12 1.18 8.19
N GLN A 6 -7.04 0.60 8.62
CA GLN A 6 -5.73 0.78 8.00
C GLN A 6 -5.09 -0.57 7.74
N LEU A 7 -4.69 -0.79 6.49
CA LEU A 7 -3.93 -1.95 6.08
C LEU A 7 -2.46 -1.55 5.95
N LEU A 8 -1.59 -2.25 6.67
CA LEU A 8 -0.15 -2.06 6.59
C LEU A 8 0.48 -3.34 6.07
N VAL A 9 1.30 -3.24 5.04
CA VAL A 9 1.97 -4.38 4.42
C VAL A 9 3.47 -4.12 4.37
N ASN A 10 4.25 -5.08 4.83
CA ASN A 10 5.71 -5.09 4.68
C ASN A 10 6.11 -6.36 3.97
N GLY A 11 6.98 -6.23 2.95
CA GLY A 11 7.43 -7.42 2.22
C GLY A 11 8.54 -7.07 1.24
N TYR A 12 8.71 -7.96 0.28
CA TYR A 12 9.77 -7.87 -0.72
C TYR A 12 9.18 -7.76 -2.11
N SER A 13 9.97 -7.20 -3.03
CA SER A 13 9.56 -7.02 -4.42
C SER A 13 10.54 -7.71 -5.36
N ILE A 14 10.01 -8.54 -6.26
CA ILE A 14 10.80 -9.12 -7.34
C ILE A 14 11.05 -8.04 -8.41
N ASN A 15 10.09 -7.14 -8.61
CA ASN A 15 10.13 -6.12 -9.65
C ASN A 15 9.89 -4.72 -9.06
N PRO A 16 10.87 -4.17 -8.33
CA PRO A 16 10.67 -2.83 -7.77
C PRO A 16 10.51 -1.79 -8.88
N ILE A 17 9.49 -0.97 -8.78
CA ILE A 17 9.25 0.13 -9.71
C ILE A 17 10.28 1.21 -9.44
N LYS A 18 10.97 1.68 -10.49
CA LYS A 18 11.99 2.74 -10.39
C LYS A 18 11.59 4.00 -11.13
N ILE A 19 10.58 3.92 -11.98
CA ILE A 19 10.13 5.03 -12.82
C ILE A 19 8.88 5.64 -12.21
N GLU A 20 8.93 6.94 -11.94
CA GLU A 20 7.84 7.65 -11.26
C GLU A 20 6.51 7.49 -11.98
N LYS A 21 6.50 7.61 -13.31
CA LYS A 21 5.29 7.45 -14.10
C LYS A 21 4.66 6.07 -13.91
N ASP A 22 5.48 5.02 -13.87
CA ASP A 22 4.98 3.66 -13.69
C ASP A 22 4.31 3.49 -12.33
N ALA A 23 4.86 4.11 -11.30
CA ALA A 23 4.26 4.07 -9.97
C ALA A 23 2.93 4.83 -9.94
N ILE A 24 2.87 5.97 -10.60
CA ILE A 24 1.63 6.77 -10.71
C ILE A 24 0.55 5.95 -11.43
N ASP A 25 0.90 5.31 -12.53
CA ASP A 25 -0.04 4.48 -13.30
C ASP A 25 -0.54 3.29 -12.46
N TRP A 26 0.38 2.63 -11.76
CA TRP A 26 0.01 1.51 -10.90
C TRP A 26 -0.93 1.94 -9.77
N MET A 27 -0.62 3.07 -9.12
CA MET A 27 -1.43 3.58 -8.01
C MET A 27 -2.82 4.01 -8.50
N THR A 28 -2.89 4.64 -9.67
CA THR A 28 -4.17 5.03 -10.27
C THR A 28 -5.02 3.80 -10.56
N ASP A 29 -4.43 2.76 -11.13
CA ASP A 29 -5.12 1.50 -11.40
C ASP A 29 -5.60 0.84 -10.11
N LEU A 30 -4.78 0.85 -9.06
CA LEU A 30 -5.17 0.31 -7.76
C LEU A 30 -6.42 1.01 -7.22
N VAL A 31 -6.40 2.34 -7.19
CA VAL A 31 -7.52 3.13 -6.66
C VAL A 31 -8.80 2.82 -7.43
N ASN A 32 -8.72 2.76 -8.76
CA ASN A 32 -9.89 2.45 -9.60
C ASN A 32 -10.38 1.02 -9.34
N SER A 33 -9.46 0.08 -9.14
CA SER A 33 -9.80 -1.33 -8.95
C SER A 33 -10.51 -1.59 -7.62
N ILE A 34 -10.20 -0.81 -6.59
CA ILE A 34 -10.84 -0.95 -5.28
C ILE A 34 -12.03 0.00 -5.10
N ASP A 35 -12.49 0.56 -6.22
CA ASP A 35 -13.69 1.39 -6.29
C ASP A 35 -13.61 2.62 -5.37
N MET A 36 -12.45 3.26 -5.34
CA MET A 36 -12.22 4.50 -4.60
C MET A 36 -11.99 5.64 -5.59
N LYS A 37 -12.01 6.86 -5.08
CA LYS A 37 -11.91 8.06 -5.91
C LYS A 37 -10.74 8.93 -5.48
N ILE A 38 -9.90 9.29 -6.46
CA ILE A 38 -8.75 10.16 -6.24
C ILE A 38 -9.21 11.61 -6.12
N ILE A 39 -8.69 12.33 -5.12
CA ILE A 39 -8.89 13.76 -5.00
C ILE A 39 -7.61 14.54 -5.29
N GLN A 40 -6.43 13.99 -5.01
CA GLN A 40 -5.13 14.60 -5.31
C GLN A 40 -4.10 13.52 -5.59
N GLY A 41 -3.27 13.73 -6.60
CA GLY A 41 -2.22 12.80 -6.97
C GLY A 41 -2.68 11.76 -7.98
N PRO A 42 -1.99 10.61 -8.09
CA PRO A 42 -0.82 10.23 -7.30
C PRO A 42 0.41 11.09 -7.59
N TYR A 43 1.25 11.22 -6.57
CA TYR A 43 2.55 11.87 -6.67
C TYR A 43 3.63 10.84 -6.39
N ALA A 44 4.69 10.85 -7.20
CA ALA A 44 5.79 9.92 -7.03
C ALA A 44 7.12 10.65 -7.08
N SER A 45 8.08 10.19 -6.28
CA SER A 45 9.41 10.74 -6.26
C SER A 45 10.42 9.61 -6.08
N TYR A 46 11.45 9.59 -6.93
CA TYR A 46 12.54 8.63 -6.83
C TYR A 46 13.74 9.28 -6.15
N VAL A 47 14.30 8.61 -5.15
CA VAL A 47 15.49 9.05 -4.43
C VAL A 47 16.66 8.16 -4.86
N SER A 48 17.72 8.79 -5.38
CA SER A 48 18.91 8.06 -5.85
C SER A 48 20.04 8.06 -4.83
N LYS A 49 19.80 8.51 -3.62
CA LYS A 49 20.81 8.58 -2.57
C LYS A 49 21.25 7.20 -2.11
N GLU A 50 22.55 6.95 -2.12
CA GLU A 50 23.12 5.70 -1.62
C GLU A 50 22.69 5.46 -0.17
N GLY A 51 22.27 4.23 0.13
CA GLY A 51 21.75 3.85 1.43
C GLY A 51 20.24 4.04 1.58
N ASN A 52 19.60 4.77 0.65
CA ASN A 52 18.16 5.01 0.71
C ASN A 52 17.54 5.10 -0.69
N ARG A 53 18.09 4.34 -1.63
CA ARG A 53 17.63 4.39 -3.01
C ARG A 53 16.27 3.72 -3.18
N GLY A 54 15.30 4.46 -3.70
CA GLY A 54 13.98 3.94 -3.89
C GLY A 54 12.95 4.99 -4.25
N LEU A 55 11.70 4.57 -4.34
CA LEU A 55 10.60 5.39 -4.82
C LEU A 55 9.49 5.47 -3.79
N THR A 56 8.93 6.66 -3.62
CA THR A 56 7.72 6.88 -2.81
C THR A 56 6.59 7.34 -3.72
N CYS A 57 5.40 6.75 -3.55
CA CYS A 57 4.21 7.16 -4.27
C CYS A 57 3.05 7.32 -3.30
N VAL A 58 2.38 8.47 -3.33
CA VAL A 58 1.26 8.76 -2.43
C VAL A 58 0.08 9.30 -3.21
N VAL A 59 -1.13 9.00 -2.73
CA VAL A 59 -2.36 9.51 -3.32
C VAL A 59 -3.37 9.83 -2.23
N MET A 60 -4.06 10.95 -2.39
CA MET A 60 -5.19 11.30 -1.53
C MET A 60 -6.47 10.80 -2.20
N ILE A 61 -7.25 10.03 -1.47
CA ILE A 61 -8.54 9.52 -1.92
C ILE A 61 -9.64 10.11 -1.06
N GLU A 62 -10.90 10.08 -1.54
CA GLU A 62 -12.03 10.66 -0.78
C GLU A 62 -12.15 10.07 0.62
N THR A 63 -11.75 8.82 0.78
CA THR A 63 -11.89 8.11 2.04
C THR A 63 -10.59 8.03 2.85
N SER A 64 -9.55 8.72 2.49
CA SER A 64 -8.30 8.98 3.22
C SER A 64 -7.06 8.99 2.32
N HIS A 65 -6.20 7.97 2.35
CA HIS A 65 -4.95 7.99 1.58
C HIS A 65 -4.34 6.61 1.38
N ILE A 66 -3.43 6.54 0.38
CA ILE A 66 -2.59 5.37 0.15
C ILE A 66 -1.16 5.84 -0.03
N ALA A 67 -0.21 5.16 0.60
CA ALA A 67 1.21 5.42 0.46
C ALA A 67 1.97 4.13 0.16
N LEU A 68 2.92 4.22 -0.78
CA LEU A 68 3.76 3.11 -1.18
C LEU A 68 5.21 3.55 -1.13
N HIS A 69 6.05 2.76 -0.45
CA HIS A 69 7.50 2.95 -0.43
C HIS A 69 8.17 1.70 -0.96
N ILE A 70 9.05 1.88 -1.93
CA ILE A 70 9.81 0.79 -2.54
C ILE A 70 11.28 1.14 -2.47
N TRP A 71 12.10 0.24 -1.91
CA TRP A 71 13.56 0.37 -1.94
C TRP A 71 14.10 -0.64 -2.93
N ASP A 72 14.90 -0.19 -3.88
CA ASP A 72 15.46 -1.03 -4.92
C ASP A 72 16.96 -1.29 -4.73
N GLU A 73 17.57 -0.69 -3.72
CA GLU A 73 18.97 -0.92 -3.42
C GLU A 73 19.23 -2.32 -2.87
N PRO A 74 18.41 -2.83 -1.92
CA PRO A 74 18.53 -4.23 -1.53
C PRO A 74 18.08 -5.15 -2.66
N SER A 75 18.59 -6.39 -2.66
CA SER A 75 18.15 -7.42 -3.59
C SER A 75 17.75 -8.66 -2.80
N PRO A 76 16.47 -9.04 -2.75
CA PRO A 76 15.33 -8.41 -3.45
C PRO A 76 14.99 -7.03 -2.90
N GLY A 77 14.20 -6.28 -3.66
CA GLY A 77 13.70 -4.98 -3.21
C GLY A 77 12.78 -5.12 -2.00
N GLU A 78 12.56 -4.02 -1.31
CA GLU A 78 11.69 -3.99 -0.13
C GLU A 78 10.49 -3.09 -0.36
N ILE A 79 9.35 -3.46 0.22
CA ILE A 79 8.09 -2.70 0.10
C ILE A 79 7.53 -2.42 1.48
N GLN A 80 7.07 -1.18 1.68
CA GLN A 80 6.14 -0.84 2.75
C GLN A 80 4.93 -0.15 2.11
N PHE A 81 3.75 -0.65 2.42
CA PHE A 81 2.50 -0.16 1.85
C PHE A 81 1.52 0.17 2.97
N ASP A 82 0.79 1.29 2.80
CA ASP A 82 -0.14 1.81 3.79
C ASP A 82 -1.41 2.25 3.06
N LEU A 83 -2.55 1.65 3.40
CA LEU A 83 -3.85 2.07 2.91
C LEU A 83 -4.76 2.36 4.11
N TYR A 84 -5.07 3.64 4.30
CA TYR A 84 -5.97 4.09 5.35
C TYR A 84 -7.27 4.57 4.71
N THR A 85 -8.39 4.04 5.14
CA THR A 85 -9.69 4.38 4.56
C THR A 85 -10.81 4.32 5.59
N CYS A 86 -11.79 5.20 5.43
CA CYS A 86 -13.06 5.10 6.14
C CYS A 86 -14.12 4.38 5.30
N GLY A 87 -13.74 3.88 4.12
CA GLY A 87 -14.61 3.08 3.27
C GLY A 87 -14.37 1.59 3.44
N GLU A 88 -15.04 0.81 2.61
CA GLU A 88 -14.86 -0.63 2.61
C GLU A 88 -13.46 -1.01 2.13
N LEU A 89 -12.83 -1.97 2.80
CA LEU A 89 -11.46 -2.40 2.51
C LEU A 89 -11.48 -3.82 1.97
N ASN A 90 -11.11 -3.96 0.68
CA ASN A 90 -10.97 -5.26 0.03
C ASN A 90 -9.50 -5.69 0.07
N ILE A 91 -9.10 -6.36 1.14
CA ILE A 91 -7.71 -6.74 1.41
C ILE A 91 -7.18 -7.66 0.32
N ASP A 92 -7.93 -8.70 -0.05
CA ASP A 92 -7.46 -9.69 -1.03
C ASP A 92 -7.14 -9.04 -2.38
N LEU A 93 -7.98 -8.12 -2.83
CA LEU A 93 -7.75 -7.42 -4.10
C LEU A 93 -6.51 -6.53 -4.02
N VAL A 94 -6.33 -5.80 -2.91
CA VAL A 94 -5.16 -4.95 -2.71
C VAL A 94 -3.88 -5.79 -2.73
N LEU A 95 -3.85 -6.90 -1.99
CA LEU A 95 -2.68 -7.78 -1.96
C LEU A 95 -2.37 -8.34 -3.35
N LYS A 96 -3.42 -8.73 -4.10
CA LYS A 96 -3.26 -9.23 -5.46
C LYS A 96 -2.66 -8.18 -6.39
N LYS A 97 -3.07 -6.92 -6.26
CA LYS A 97 -2.51 -5.82 -7.03
C LYS A 97 -1.04 -5.60 -6.71
N LEU A 98 -0.67 -5.70 -5.44
CA LEU A 98 0.74 -5.61 -5.03
C LEU A 98 1.55 -6.78 -5.59
N GLU A 99 1.01 -7.99 -5.51
CA GLU A 99 1.69 -9.17 -6.06
C GLU A 99 1.89 -9.07 -7.57
N ASN A 100 0.85 -8.69 -8.30
CA ASN A 100 0.90 -8.63 -9.77
C ASN A 100 1.73 -7.46 -10.29
N GLY A 101 1.63 -6.29 -9.65
CA GLY A 101 2.32 -5.08 -10.11
C GLY A 101 3.75 -4.96 -9.67
N LEU A 102 4.07 -5.45 -8.48
CA LEU A 102 5.38 -5.26 -7.86
C LEU A 102 6.11 -6.57 -7.58
N GLY A 103 5.46 -7.70 -7.83
CA GLY A 103 6.02 -8.99 -7.46
C GLY A 103 6.19 -9.13 -5.95
N LEU A 104 5.22 -8.63 -5.19
CA LEU A 104 5.22 -8.75 -3.73
C LEU A 104 5.28 -10.21 -3.32
N PHE A 105 6.21 -10.56 -2.45
CA PHE A 105 6.33 -11.90 -1.90
C PHE A 105 6.89 -11.86 -0.49
N ASP A 106 6.75 -12.96 0.24
CA ASP A 106 7.26 -13.14 1.61
C ASP A 106 6.88 -11.94 2.48
N TYR A 107 5.60 -11.58 2.44
CA TYR A 107 5.09 -10.38 3.08
C TYR A 107 4.29 -10.71 4.33
N LYS A 108 4.19 -9.70 5.19
CA LYS A 108 3.33 -9.72 6.37
C LYS A 108 2.41 -8.52 6.32
N TYR A 109 1.21 -8.66 6.87
CA TYR A 109 0.31 -7.52 6.94
C TYR A 109 -0.54 -7.55 8.20
N ILE A 110 -1.03 -6.37 8.55
CA ILE A 110 -1.90 -6.17 9.71
C ILE A 110 -3.01 -5.21 9.29
N VAL A 111 -4.20 -5.44 9.81
CA VAL A 111 -5.33 -4.52 9.64
C VAL A 111 -5.69 -3.97 11.00
N LEU A 112 -5.70 -2.64 11.10
CA LEU A 112 -6.02 -1.92 12.33
C LEU A 112 -7.35 -1.21 12.17
N GLU A 113 -8.16 -1.21 13.23
CA GLU A 113 -9.30 -0.32 13.35
C GLU A 113 -8.85 0.88 14.21
N ARG A 114 -9.01 2.09 13.70
CA ARG A 114 -8.45 3.31 14.30
C ARG A 114 -9.48 4.22 14.94
N GLU A 115 -10.75 3.94 14.76
CA GLU A 115 -11.81 4.82 15.27
C GLU A 115 -11.92 4.75 16.79
N THR A 116 -11.74 3.53 17.35
CA THR A 116 -11.90 3.31 18.78
C THR A 116 -10.61 2.95 19.50
N GLY A 117 -9.44 3.14 18.87
CA GLY A 117 -8.15 3.00 19.55
C GLY A 117 -7.27 1.85 19.08
N PHE A 118 -6.94 1.77 17.81
CA PHE A 118 -5.94 0.83 17.27
C PHE A 118 -6.23 -0.64 17.57
N ASN A 119 -7.46 -1.07 17.42
CA ASN A 119 -7.77 -2.49 17.59
C ASN A 119 -7.26 -3.27 16.38
N VAL A 120 -6.57 -4.38 16.65
CA VAL A 120 -6.08 -5.27 15.60
C VAL A 120 -7.21 -6.16 15.14
N LEU A 121 -7.61 -6.04 13.86
CA LEU A 121 -8.67 -6.85 13.27
C LEU A 121 -8.14 -8.12 12.62
N ASN A 122 -6.93 -8.05 12.04
CA ASN A 122 -6.38 -9.15 11.25
C ASN A 122 -4.86 -9.09 11.27
N ILE A 123 -4.22 -10.26 11.38
CA ILE A 123 -2.76 -10.41 11.24
C ILE A 123 -2.53 -11.55 10.25
N ASN A 124 -1.95 -11.22 9.09
CA ASN A 124 -1.57 -12.18 8.05
C ASN A 124 -2.72 -13.14 7.66
N GLY A 125 -3.94 -12.60 7.59
CA GLY A 125 -5.12 -13.39 7.22
C GLY A 125 -5.84 -14.02 8.40
N LYS A 126 -5.34 -13.86 9.63
CA LYS A 126 -5.96 -14.41 10.83
C LYS A 126 -6.80 -13.37 11.54
N ASP A 127 -8.09 -13.67 11.70
CA ASP A 127 -9.04 -12.81 12.37
C ASP A 127 -8.67 -12.67 13.85
N GLN A 128 -8.57 -11.43 14.33
CA GLN A 128 -8.21 -11.11 15.71
C GLN A 128 -9.40 -10.58 16.52
N THR A 129 -10.59 -10.57 15.92
CA THR A 129 -11.77 -9.98 16.56
C THR A 129 -12.51 -10.94 17.49
N LYS A 130 -12.06 -12.17 17.62
CA LYS A 130 -12.68 -13.19 18.47
C LYS A 130 -11.96 -13.37 19.79
#